data_2d180d0759bcfb2371ba851170dcb6cd
#
_entry.id   2d180d0759bcfb2371ba851170dcb6cd
#
_cell.length_a   1.000
_cell.length_b   1.000
_cell.length_c   1.000
_cell.angle_alpha   90.00
_cell.angle_beta   90.00
_cell.angle_gamma   90.00
#
_symmetry.space_group_name_H-M   'P 1'
#
loop_
_entity.id
_entity.type
_entity.pdbx_description
1 polymer ?
#
loop_
_entity_poly.entity_id
_entity_poly.type
_entity_poly.pdbx_seq_one_letter_code
_entity_poly.pdbx_strand_id
1 'polypeptide(L)'
;MITERDFWNHRSHNYDEQIGPQYERAYQLTAERTLAYLKPEDRVLDFACGTGIVTLEEAPHVKYIRAIDISDEMAAKAKQKMIDHGVTNVEVTQTDLFDPCLEPDSFDVVTAFNVLCYVENSDAVLARIKSLLKPGGRFLSATDCLGEKLTKVGVKKWFKSHTGSMPYVAFYKMKELERRIADAGFTVLERENLFPAPPNLFVAAQKK
;
A
#
# COMPACT_ATOMS: atom_id res chain seq x y z
N MET A 1 6.31 -1.75 23.90
CA MET A 1 6.35 -1.37 22.47
C MET A 1 4.92 -1.10 22.02
N ILE A 2 4.70 -0.05 21.25
CA ILE A 2 3.39 0.24 20.65
C ILE A 2 3.08 -0.83 19.59
N THR A 3 1.83 -1.31 19.54
CA THR A 3 1.42 -2.22 18.47
C THR A 3 1.27 -1.48 17.14
N GLU A 4 1.35 -2.18 16.00
CA GLU A 4 1.11 -1.58 14.67
C GLU A 4 -0.27 -0.93 14.61
N ARG A 5 -1.31 -1.65 15.07
CA ARG A 5 -2.69 -1.15 15.10
C ARG A 5 -2.80 0.14 15.91
N ASP A 6 -2.30 0.17 17.15
CA ASP A 6 -2.39 1.37 18.00
C ASP A 6 -1.65 2.57 17.42
N PHE A 7 -0.49 2.31 16.79
CA PHE A 7 0.27 3.36 16.12
C PHE A 7 -0.53 3.97 14.96
N TRP A 8 -1.13 3.15 14.11
CA TRP A 8 -1.89 3.64 12.96
C TRP A 8 -3.23 4.24 13.39
N ASN A 9 -3.87 3.72 14.44
CA ASN A 9 -5.05 4.36 15.05
C ASN A 9 -4.73 5.79 15.49
N HIS A 10 -3.63 5.97 16.23
CA HIS A 10 -3.22 7.32 16.62
C HIS A 10 -2.87 8.21 15.42
N ARG A 11 -2.24 7.65 14.40
CA ARG A 11 -1.87 8.41 13.18
C ARG A 11 -3.05 8.80 12.32
N SER A 12 -4.14 8.06 12.38
CA SER A 12 -5.34 8.33 11.57
C SER A 12 -5.91 9.74 11.81
N HIS A 13 -5.83 10.27 13.04
CA HIS A 13 -6.49 11.50 13.45
C HIS A 13 -6.20 12.70 12.54
N ASN A 14 -4.98 12.81 12.05
CA ASN A 14 -4.54 13.93 11.20
C ASN A 14 -3.71 13.44 9.98
N TYR A 15 -3.95 12.20 9.53
CA TYR A 15 -3.16 11.59 8.47
C TYR A 15 -3.25 12.37 7.16
N ASP A 16 -4.46 12.67 6.70
CA ASP A 16 -4.70 13.39 5.45
C ASP A 16 -4.13 14.81 5.49
N GLU A 17 -4.26 15.51 6.64
CA GLU A 17 -3.70 16.85 6.84
C GLU A 17 -2.16 16.85 6.83
N GLN A 18 -1.53 15.76 7.25
CA GLN A 18 -0.07 15.62 7.23
C GLN A 18 0.51 15.27 5.86
N ILE A 19 -0.36 14.90 4.90
CA ILE A 19 0.01 14.84 3.49
C ILE A 19 0.07 16.27 2.99
N GLY A 20 1.14 16.98 3.39
CA GLY A 20 1.35 18.36 2.93
C GLY A 20 1.61 18.43 1.43
N PRO A 21 1.60 19.63 0.83
CA PRO A 21 1.76 19.84 -0.62
C PRO A 21 2.96 19.11 -1.24
N GLN A 22 3.99 18.88 -0.44
CA GLN A 22 5.21 18.17 -0.88
C GLN A 22 4.98 16.69 -1.21
N TYR A 23 4.00 16.03 -0.56
CA TYR A 23 3.67 14.62 -0.82
C TYR A 23 2.45 14.45 -1.72
N GLU A 24 1.63 15.48 -1.85
CA GLU A 24 0.43 15.46 -2.69
C GLU A 24 0.73 14.98 -4.11
N ARG A 25 1.81 15.51 -4.72
CA ARG A 25 2.23 15.08 -6.05
C ARG A 25 2.63 13.61 -6.11
N ALA A 26 3.24 13.05 -5.06
CA ALA A 26 3.58 11.63 -5.02
C ALA A 26 2.32 10.75 -4.97
N TYR A 27 1.30 11.15 -4.21
CA TYR A 27 0.00 10.45 -4.19
C TYR A 27 -0.73 10.54 -5.51
N GLN A 28 -0.74 11.72 -6.14
CA GLN A 28 -1.30 11.90 -7.49
C GLN A 28 -0.60 11.00 -8.51
N LEU A 29 0.73 10.97 -8.52
CA LEU A 29 1.50 10.09 -9.40
C LEU A 29 1.23 8.60 -9.11
N THR A 30 1.09 8.23 -7.83
CA THR A 30 0.73 6.85 -7.46
C THR A 30 -0.62 6.48 -8.10
N ALA A 31 -1.64 7.33 -7.96
CA ALA A 31 -2.94 7.11 -8.58
C ALA A 31 -2.82 7.07 -10.12
N GLU A 32 -2.22 8.09 -10.76
CA GLU A 32 -2.04 8.15 -12.21
C GLU A 32 -1.38 6.88 -12.76
N ARG A 33 -0.31 6.38 -12.13
CA ARG A 33 0.38 5.16 -12.57
C ARG A 33 -0.45 3.90 -12.34
N THR A 34 -1.18 3.86 -11.22
CA THR A 34 -2.07 2.74 -10.89
C THR A 34 -3.18 2.62 -11.92
N LEU A 35 -3.84 3.73 -12.26
CA LEU A 35 -4.95 3.74 -13.21
C LEU A 35 -4.57 3.20 -14.61
N ALA A 36 -3.31 3.34 -15.03
CA ALA A 36 -2.82 2.76 -16.30
C ALA A 36 -2.87 1.22 -16.33
N TYR A 37 -2.96 0.57 -15.16
CA TYR A 37 -3.00 -0.87 -15.01
C TYR A 37 -4.38 -1.41 -14.58
N LEU A 38 -5.37 -0.55 -14.39
CA LEU A 38 -6.73 -0.96 -14.01
C LEU A 38 -7.63 -1.14 -15.22
N LYS A 39 -8.63 -2.02 -15.09
CA LYS A 39 -9.67 -2.27 -16.08
C LYS A 39 -11.04 -2.22 -15.42
N PRO A 40 -12.11 -1.84 -16.14
CA PRO A 40 -13.46 -1.74 -15.59
C PRO A 40 -14.02 -3.03 -14.99
N GLU A 41 -13.53 -4.19 -15.44
CA GLU A 41 -13.95 -5.50 -14.93
C GLU A 41 -13.15 -6.00 -13.72
N ASP A 42 -12.06 -5.31 -13.33
CA ASP A 42 -11.15 -5.78 -12.29
C ASP A 42 -11.81 -5.80 -10.90
N ARG A 43 -11.46 -6.83 -10.15
CA ARG A 43 -11.65 -6.94 -8.71
C ARG A 43 -10.32 -6.64 -8.04
N VAL A 44 -10.27 -5.58 -7.27
CA VAL A 44 -9.06 -5.08 -6.62
C VAL A 44 -9.06 -5.42 -5.13
N LEU A 45 -7.93 -5.83 -4.60
CA LEU A 45 -7.64 -5.81 -3.16
C LEU A 45 -6.70 -4.64 -2.88
N ASP A 46 -7.15 -3.66 -2.12
CA ASP A 46 -6.31 -2.57 -1.62
C ASP A 46 -5.82 -2.92 -0.21
N PHE A 47 -4.57 -3.36 -0.14
CA PHE A 47 -3.92 -3.79 1.10
C PHE A 47 -3.29 -2.62 1.85
N ALA A 48 -3.72 -2.42 3.09
CA ALA A 48 -3.38 -1.29 3.95
C ALA A 48 -3.85 0.05 3.32
N CYS A 49 -5.14 0.12 3.02
CA CYS A 49 -5.76 1.24 2.32
C CYS A 49 -5.67 2.58 3.09
N GLY A 50 -5.32 2.56 4.38
CA GLY A 50 -5.27 3.74 5.23
C GLY A 50 -6.61 4.46 5.27
N THR A 51 -6.61 5.76 5.02
CA THR A 51 -7.83 6.60 4.95
C THR A 51 -8.53 6.55 3.59
N GLY A 52 -8.08 5.68 2.67
CA GLY A 52 -8.74 5.46 1.37
C GLY A 52 -8.45 6.55 0.32
N ILE A 53 -7.33 7.26 0.40
CA ILE A 53 -7.00 8.35 -0.55
C ILE A 53 -6.85 7.80 -1.97
N VAL A 54 -6.03 6.77 -2.18
CA VAL A 54 -5.83 6.17 -3.50
C VAL A 54 -7.01 5.28 -3.88
N THR A 55 -7.61 4.58 -2.91
CA THR A 55 -8.84 3.77 -3.10
C THR A 55 -9.95 4.58 -3.76
N LEU A 56 -10.13 5.86 -3.33
CA LEU A 56 -11.14 6.75 -3.89
C LEU A 56 -10.89 7.05 -5.37
N GLU A 57 -9.62 7.24 -5.76
CA GLU A 57 -9.23 7.47 -7.16
C GLU A 57 -9.38 6.22 -8.03
N GLU A 58 -9.16 5.03 -7.46
CA GLU A 58 -9.30 3.76 -8.16
C GLU A 58 -10.77 3.36 -8.41
N ALA A 59 -11.65 3.69 -7.47
CA ALA A 59 -13.04 3.21 -7.44
C ALA A 59 -13.83 3.43 -8.73
N PRO A 60 -13.74 4.59 -9.43
CA PRO A 60 -14.47 4.81 -10.68
C PRO A 60 -13.99 3.95 -11.86
N HIS A 61 -12.85 3.31 -11.75
CA HIS A 61 -12.14 2.64 -12.85
C HIS A 61 -12.23 1.11 -12.80
N VAL A 62 -12.86 0.55 -11.75
CA VAL A 62 -12.88 -0.90 -11.52
C VAL A 62 -14.27 -1.39 -11.12
N LYS A 63 -14.48 -2.68 -11.24
CA LYS A 63 -15.76 -3.32 -10.87
C LYS A 63 -15.99 -3.30 -9.36
N TYR A 64 -14.95 -3.57 -8.57
CA TYR A 64 -15.06 -3.74 -7.12
C TYR A 64 -13.71 -3.61 -6.44
N ILE A 65 -13.68 -2.98 -5.28
CA ILE A 65 -12.51 -2.92 -4.41
C ILE A 65 -12.84 -3.53 -3.04
N ARG A 66 -12.03 -4.48 -2.62
CA ARG A 66 -11.92 -4.88 -1.22
C ARG A 66 -10.77 -4.09 -0.61
N ALA A 67 -11.06 -3.09 0.19
CA ALA A 67 -10.06 -2.29 0.88
C ALA A 67 -9.91 -2.81 2.32
N ILE A 68 -8.68 -3.11 2.73
CA ILE A 68 -8.40 -3.64 4.07
C ILE A 68 -7.32 -2.80 4.76
N ASP A 69 -7.49 -2.60 6.07
CA ASP A 69 -6.48 -2.00 6.93
C ASP A 69 -6.51 -2.65 8.33
N ILE A 70 -5.37 -2.77 8.97
CA ILE A 70 -5.26 -3.34 10.32
C ILE A 70 -5.82 -2.37 11.38
N SER A 71 -5.78 -1.06 11.09
CA SER A 71 -6.28 0.01 11.94
C SER A 71 -7.79 0.19 11.74
N ASP A 72 -8.55 0.04 12.81
CA ASP A 72 -9.99 0.29 12.82
C ASP A 72 -10.32 1.77 12.55
N GLU A 73 -9.50 2.69 13.05
CA GLU A 73 -9.66 4.12 12.82
C GLU A 73 -9.36 4.53 11.37
N MET A 74 -8.33 3.94 10.73
CA MET A 74 -8.06 4.16 9.32
C MET A 74 -9.20 3.63 8.47
N ALA A 75 -9.62 2.38 8.71
CA ALA A 75 -10.73 1.76 7.98
C ALA A 75 -12.04 2.54 8.15
N ALA A 76 -12.33 3.05 9.36
CA ALA A 76 -13.50 3.89 9.60
C ALA A 76 -13.48 5.18 8.76
N LYS A 77 -12.32 5.85 8.68
CA LYS A 77 -12.15 7.05 7.84
C LYS A 77 -12.26 6.74 6.36
N ALA A 78 -11.66 5.64 5.90
CA ALA A 78 -11.82 5.21 4.51
C ALA A 78 -13.29 4.95 4.18
N LYS A 79 -14.01 4.22 5.04
CA LYS A 79 -15.43 3.95 4.88
C LYS A 79 -16.26 5.24 4.81
N GLN A 80 -16.01 6.19 5.73
CA GLN A 80 -16.70 7.48 5.73
C GLN A 80 -16.42 8.25 4.44
N LYS A 81 -15.17 8.28 3.98
CA LYS A 81 -14.79 8.92 2.73
C LYS A 81 -15.52 8.34 1.52
N MET A 82 -15.67 7.01 1.44
CA MET A 82 -16.44 6.37 0.36
C MET A 82 -17.92 6.79 0.41
N ILE A 83 -18.51 6.87 1.60
CA ILE A 83 -19.90 7.33 1.79
C ILE A 83 -20.06 8.78 1.36
N ASP A 84 -19.17 9.67 1.80
CA ASP A 84 -19.23 11.11 1.52
C ASP A 84 -19.11 11.42 0.01
N HIS A 85 -18.44 10.54 -0.75
CA HIS A 85 -18.27 10.66 -2.20
C HIS A 85 -19.27 9.79 -3.01
N GLY A 86 -20.22 9.12 -2.34
CA GLY A 86 -21.22 8.30 -3.02
C GLY A 86 -20.67 7.05 -3.71
N VAL A 87 -19.50 6.57 -3.29
CA VAL A 87 -18.86 5.37 -3.85
C VAL A 87 -19.56 4.12 -3.33
N THR A 88 -20.00 3.24 -4.21
CA THR A 88 -20.81 2.05 -3.87
C THR A 88 -20.12 0.71 -4.17
N ASN A 89 -19.01 0.73 -4.89
CA ASN A 89 -18.28 -0.47 -5.31
C ASN A 89 -17.03 -0.75 -4.47
N VAL A 90 -16.88 -0.09 -3.31
CA VAL A 90 -15.78 -0.30 -2.36
C VAL A 90 -16.32 -0.87 -1.06
N GLU A 91 -15.77 -2.01 -0.64
CA GLU A 91 -16.02 -2.60 0.68
C GLU A 91 -14.79 -2.42 1.56
N VAL A 92 -14.90 -1.62 2.61
CA VAL A 92 -13.81 -1.38 3.56
C VAL A 92 -13.97 -2.28 4.78
N THR A 93 -12.93 -3.01 5.15
CA THR A 93 -12.95 -3.93 6.31
C THR A 93 -11.67 -3.77 7.14
N GLN A 94 -11.84 -3.71 8.46
CA GLN A 94 -10.72 -3.78 9.38
C GLN A 94 -10.28 -5.24 9.50
N THR A 95 -9.16 -5.58 8.87
CA THR A 95 -8.56 -6.91 8.91
C THR A 95 -7.11 -6.85 8.39
N ASP A 96 -6.39 -7.96 8.48
CA ASP A 96 -5.05 -8.10 7.91
C ASP A 96 -5.05 -8.93 6.62
N LEU A 97 -3.90 -8.95 5.95
CA LEU A 97 -3.73 -9.65 4.68
C LEU A 97 -3.87 -11.19 4.79
N PHE A 98 -3.70 -11.74 5.99
CA PHE A 98 -3.75 -13.18 6.24
C PHE A 98 -5.14 -13.67 6.70
N ASP A 99 -6.13 -12.79 6.67
CA ASP A 99 -7.53 -13.16 6.93
C ASP A 99 -7.93 -14.33 6.01
N PRO A 100 -8.44 -15.45 6.59
CA PRO A 100 -8.88 -16.60 5.82
C PRO A 100 -10.09 -16.31 4.90
N CYS A 101 -10.83 -15.23 5.12
CA CYS A 101 -11.90 -14.78 4.23
C CYS A 101 -11.39 -14.21 2.91
N LEU A 102 -10.09 -13.91 2.80
CA LEU A 102 -9.46 -13.54 1.53
C LEU A 102 -9.09 -14.81 0.78
N GLU A 103 -9.88 -15.19 -0.21
CA GLU A 103 -9.69 -16.42 -0.96
C GLU A 103 -8.55 -16.33 -1.98
N PRO A 104 -7.76 -17.40 -2.20
CA PRO A 104 -6.77 -17.44 -3.28
C PRO A 104 -7.41 -17.20 -4.66
N ASP A 105 -6.61 -16.69 -5.59
CA ASP A 105 -6.98 -16.46 -6.99
C ASP A 105 -8.31 -15.68 -7.18
N SER A 106 -8.62 -14.76 -6.25
CA SER A 106 -9.89 -14.02 -6.25
C SER A 106 -9.79 -12.58 -6.75
N PHE A 107 -8.57 -12.03 -6.89
CA PHE A 107 -8.35 -10.65 -7.31
C PHE A 107 -7.60 -10.56 -8.64
N ASP A 108 -7.99 -9.62 -9.47
CA ASP A 108 -7.31 -9.28 -10.73
C ASP A 108 -6.11 -8.36 -10.47
N VAL A 109 -6.23 -7.51 -9.45
CA VAL A 109 -5.20 -6.57 -9.01
C VAL A 109 -5.10 -6.58 -7.49
N VAL A 110 -3.88 -6.50 -6.96
CA VAL A 110 -3.61 -6.15 -5.56
C VAL A 110 -2.78 -4.88 -5.55
N THR A 111 -3.22 -3.88 -4.79
CA THR A 111 -2.49 -2.63 -4.54
C THR A 111 -1.92 -2.62 -3.13
N ALA A 112 -0.73 -2.02 -2.94
CA ALA A 112 -0.08 -1.89 -1.63
C ALA A 112 0.77 -0.60 -1.61
N PHE A 113 0.20 0.49 -1.09
CA PHE A 113 0.87 1.78 -1.12
C PHE A 113 1.38 2.20 0.26
N ASN A 114 2.67 2.52 0.32
CA ASN A 114 3.38 2.95 1.51
C ASN A 114 3.28 1.98 2.72
N VAL A 115 3.07 0.69 2.46
CA VAL A 115 2.94 -0.34 3.51
C VAL A 115 4.15 -1.27 3.58
N LEU A 116 4.78 -1.67 2.46
CA LEU A 116 5.82 -2.70 2.47
C LEU A 116 7.03 -2.34 3.34
N CYS A 117 7.31 -1.05 3.53
CA CYS A 117 8.38 -0.64 4.44
C CYS A 117 8.03 -0.80 5.93
N TYR A 118 6.78 -1.09 6.27
CA TYR A 118 6.34 -1.35 7.65
C TYR A 118 6.09 -2.83 7.94
N VAL A 119 6.30 -3.70 6.97
CA VAL A 119 6.10 -5.13 7.08
C VAL A 119 7.40 -5.83 7.49
N GLU A 120 7.40 -6.53 8.64
CA GLU A 120 8.57 -7.25 9.14
C GLU A 120 8.94 -8.46 8.26
N ASN A 121 7.96 -9.24 7.84
CA ASN A 121 8.13 -10.38 6.94
C ASN A 121 7.58 -10.10 5.54
N SER A 122 8.30 -9.29 4.76
CA SER A 122 7.88 -8.91 3.41
C SER A 122 7.79 -10.11 2.45
N ASP A 123 8.59 -11.17 2.66
CA ASP A 123 8.56 -12.35 1.79
C ASP A 123 7.25 -13.13 1.98
N ALA A 124 6.76 -13.27 3.23
CA ALA A 124 5.47 -13.88 3.50
C ALA A 124 4.31 -13.04 2.93
N VAL A 125 4.39 -11.71 3.05
CA VAL A 125 3.39 -10.78 2.50
C VAL A 125 3.35 -10.85 0.98
N LEU A 126 4.50 -10.84 0.29
CA LEU A 126 4.57 -10.95 -1.16
C LEU A 126 4.06 -12.30 -1.65
N ALA A 127 4.38 -13.40 -0.94
CA ALA A 127 3.86 -14.73 -1.23
C ALA A 127 2.33 -14.77 -1.07
N ARG A 128 1.79 -14.15 -0.01
CA ARG A 128 0.34 -14.06 0.21
C ARG A 128 -0.35 -13.22 -0.87
N ILE A 129 0.19 -12.05 -1.22
CA ILE A 129 -0.31 -11.24 -2.33
C ILE A 129 -0.36 -12.06 -3.62
N LYS A 130 0.72 -12.80 -3.92
CA LYS A 130 0.75 -13.68 -5.09
C LYS A 130 -0.34 -14.75 -5.04
N SER A 131 -0.60 -15.35 -3.88
CA SER A 131 -1.64 -16.37 -3.73
C SER A 131 -3.05 -15.82 -3.96
N LEU A 132 -3.31 -14.57 -3.58
CA LEU A 132 -4.60 -13.90 -3.72
C LEU A 132 -4.89 -13.46 -5.15
N LEU A 133 -3.84 -13.20 -5.94
CA LEU A 133 -3.97 -12.80 -7.34
C LEU A 133 -4.34 -14.00 -8.22
N LYS A 134 -5.25 -13.78 -9.15
CA LYS A 134 -5.52 -14.70 -10.26
C LYS A 134 -4.27 -14.93 -11.11
N PRO A 135 -4.18 -16.02 -11.89
CA PRO A 135 -3.13 -16.19 -12.89
C PRO A 135 -3.07 -14.97 -13.84
N GLY A 136 -1.88 -14.40 -14.02
CA GLY A 136 -1.69 -13.18 -14.81
C GLY A 136 -2.17 -11.89 -14.15
N GLY A 137 -2.64 -11.96 -12.89
CA GLY A 137 -3.05 -10.79 -12.10
C GLY A 137 -1.86 -9.85 -11.81
N ARG A 138 -2.17 -8.62 -11.44
CA ARG A 138 -1.19 -7.52 -11.30
C ARG A 138 -1.02 -7.13 -9.85
N PHE A 139 0.22 -6.91 -9.46
CA PHE A 139 0.59 -6.32 -8.17
C PHE A 139 1.15 -4.92 -8.41
N LEU A 140 0.56 -3.91 -7.78
CA LEU A 140 0.95 -2.51 -7.89
C LEU A 140 1.35 -2.00 -6.52
N SER A 141 2.54 -1.43 -6.39
CA SER A 141 3.01 -0.91 -5.11
C SER A 141 3.76 0.41 -5.28
N ALA A 142 3.66 1.27 -4.27
CA ALA A 142 4.52 2.44 -4.10
C ALA A 142 5.08 2.40 -2.68
N THR A 143 6.40 2.47 -2.53
CA THR A 143 7.04 2.23 -1.23
C THR A 143 8.22 3.17 -0.99
N ASP A 144 8.25 3.81 0.17
CA ASP A 144 9.39 4.60 0.63
C ASP A 144 10.65 3.73 0.76
N CYS A 145 11.66 4.02 -0.06
CA CYS A 145 12.96 3.35 -0.05
C CYS A 145 13.95 4.11 0.84
N LEU A 146 13.76 4.01 2.16
CA LEU A 146 14.48 4.77 3.18
C LEU A 146 15.97 4.47 3.23
N GLY A 147 16.41 3.32 2.72
CA GLY A 147 17.82 2.90 2.65
C GLY A 147 18.58 3.43 1.42
N GLU A 148 17.88 4.06 0.46
CA GLU A 148 18.51 4.58 -0.75
C GLU A 148 19.35 5.84 -0.50
N LYS A 149 18.83 6.75 0.35
CA LYS A 149 19.48 8.01 0.71
C LYS A 149 19.33 8.32 2.19
N LEU A 150 20.34 8.92 2.78
CA LEU A 150 20.25 9.46 4.13
C LEU A 150 19.35 10.71 4.10
N THR A 151 18.18 10.62 4.71
CA THR A 151 17.21 11.71 4.80
C THR A 151 16.81 11.98 6.23
N LYS A 152 16.37 13.22 6.53
CA LYS A 152 15.86 13.58 7.88
C LYS A 152 14.69 12.67 8.27
N VAL A 153 13.82 12.32 7.31
CA VAL A 153 12.68 11.43 7.51
C VAL A 153 13.15 10.02 7.85
N GLY A 154 14.12 9.46 7.10
CA GLY A 154 14.70 8.15 7.37
C GLY A 154 15.36 8.06 8.74
N VAL A 155 16.19 9.04 9.11
CA VAL A 155 16.81 9.10 10.44
C VAL A 155 15.77 9.16 11.56
N LYS A 156 14.73 9.99 11.40
CA LYS A 156 13.63 10.09 12.37
C LYS A 156 12.87 8.78 12.53
N LYS A 157 12.54 8.10 11.42
CA LYS A 157 11.85 6.79 11.43
C LYS A 157 12.76 5.73 12.07
N TRP A 158 14.04 5.70 11.72
CA TRP A 158 15.02 4.79 12.32
C TRP A 158 15.05 4.92 13.84
N PHE A 159 15.24 6.14 14.33
CA PHE A 159 15.28 6.40 15.78
C PHE A 159 14.00 5.98 16.49
N LYS A 160 12.83 6.34 15.93
CA LYS A 160 11.53 6.01 16.52
C LYS A 160 11.27 4.51 16.55
N SER A 161 11.63 3.75 15.51
CA SER A 161 11.45 2.30 15.49
C SER A 161 12.35 1.60 16.51
N HIS A 162 13.60 2.08 16.70
CA HIS A 162 14.52 1.52 17.71
C HIS A 162 14.17 1.90 19.14
N THR A 163 13.48 3.02 19.37
CA THR A 163 13.01 3.42 20.71
C THR A 163 11.62 2.88 21.06
N GLY A 164 10.99 2.08 20.19
CA GLY A 164 9.65 1.53 20.42
C GLY A 164 8.51 2.54 20.30
N SER A 165 8.80 3.77 19.82
CA SER A 165 7.79 4.81 19.58
C SER A 165 7.11 4.69 18.22
N MET A 166 7.51 3.71 17.42
CA MET A 166 7.00 3.38 16.09
C MET A 166 7.17 1.87 15.87
N PRO A 167 6.29 1.21 15.11
CA PRO A 167 6.48 -0.18 14.70
C PRO A 167 7.73 -0.37 13.85
N TYR A 168 7.96 -1.62 13.43
CA TYR A 168 9.02 -1.99 12.51
C TYR A 168 9.06 -1.07 11.27
N VAL A 169 10.28 -0.74 10.82
CA VAL A 169 10.51 0.00 9.57
C VAL A 169 11.69 -0.63 8.83
N ALA A 170 11.43 -1.12 7.62
CA ALA A 170 12.46 -1.57 6.71
C ALA A 170 13.14 -0.39 5.99
N PHE A 171 14.45 -0.52 5.78
CA PHE A 171 15.26 0.46 5.07
C PHE A 171 15.68 -0.10 3.70
N TYR A 172 14.70 -0.35 2.84
CA TYR A 172 14.97 -0.84 1.49
C TYR A 172 15.72 0.16 0.63
N LYS A 173 16.63 -0.36 -0.21
CA LYS A 173 17.06 0.31 -1.44
C LYS A 173 16.08 -0.05 -2.58
N MET A 174 15.92 0.83 -3.57
CA MET A 174 14.98 0.60 -4.68
C MET A 174 15.26 -0.72 -5.41
N LYS A 175 16.52 -1.01 -5.75
CA LYS A 175 16.92 -2.29 -6.39
C LYS A 175 16.68 -3.51 -5.52
N GLU A 176 16.79 -3.37 -4.20
CA GLU A 176 16.52 -4.46 -3.27
C GLU A 176 15.04 -4.81 -3.25
N LEU A 177 14.17 -3.79 -3.13
CA LEU A 177 12.72 -4.00 -3.13
C LEU A 177 12.24 -4.59 -4.46
N GLU A 178 12.72 -4.06 -5.59
CA GLU A 178 12.43 -4.61 -6.91
C GLU A 178 12.82 -6.11 -7.00
N ARG A 179 14.02 -6.46 -6.53
CA ARG A 179 14.49 -7.85 -6.52
C ARG A 179 13.61 -8.74 -5.65
N ARG A 180 13.22 -8.30 -4.44
CA ARG A 180 12.32 -9.08 -3.57
C ARG A 180 10.99 -9.38 -4.25
N ILE A 181 10.40 -8.40 -4.95
CA ILE A 181 9.17 -8.59 -5.72
C ILE A 181 9.39 -9.62 -6.85
N ALA A 182 10.50 -9.52 -7.58
CA ALA A 182 10.83 -10.47 -8.64
C ALA A 182 11.07 -11.90 -8.10
N ASP A 183 11.81 -12.01 -6.98
CA ASP A 183 12.12 -13.30 -6.31
C ASP A 183 10.86 -13.96 -5.75
N ALA A 184 9.84 -13.19 -5.34
CA ALA A 184 8.53 -13.71 -4.96
C ALA A 184 7.72 -14.29 -6.13
N GLY A 185 8.26 -14.24 -7.37
CA GLY A 185 7.69 -14.86 -8.56
C GLY A 185 6.77 -13.92 -9.36
N PHE A 186 7.06 -12.65 -9.33
CA PHE A 186 6.45 -11.65 -10.21
C PHE A 186 7.38 -11.31 -11.38
N THR A 187 6.80 -10.89 -12.49
CA THR A 187 7.50 -10.23 -13.58
C THR A 187 7.31 -8.72 -13.43
N VAL A 188 8.37 -7.97 -13.17
CA VAL A 188 8.30 -6.51 -13.10
C VAL A 188 8.05 -5.95 -14.50
N LEU A 189 6.96 -5.19 -14.66
CA LEU A 189 6.53 -4.57 -15.91
C LEU A 189 7.04 -3.12 -16.00
N GLU A 190 6.93 -2.39 -14.88
CA GLU A 190 7.32 -0.98 -14.78
C GLU A 190 7.88 -0.69 -13.40
N ARG A 191 8.79 0.28 -13.36
CA ARG A 191 9.30 0.88 -12.13
C ARG A 191 9.57 2.37 -12.33
N GLU A 192 9.20 3.17 -11.34
CA GLU A 192 9.43 4.61 -11.36
C GLU A 192 9.69 5.13 -9.94
N ASN A 193 10.56 6.12 -9.81
CA ASN A 193 10.74 6.84 -8.54
C ASN A 193 9.80 8.05 -8.51
N LEU A 194 8.73 7.96 -7.73
CA LEU A 194 7.69 9.00 -7.65
C LEU A 194 8.06 10.18 -6.76
N PHE A 195 9.07 10.04 -5.90
CA PHE A 195 9.48 11.09 -4.99
C PHE A 195 10.99 11.07 -4.75
N PRO A 196 11.67 12.23 -4.71
CA PRO A 196 13.14 12.26 -4.71
C PRO A 196 13.78 11.99 -3.33
N ALA A 197 13.10 12.30 -2.21
CA ALA A 197 13.71 12.18 -0.88
C ALA A 197 12.67 12.15 0.28
N PRO A 198 12.42 10.97 0.91
CA PRO A 198 13.00 9.68 0.55
C PRO A 198 12.48 9.21 -0.80
N PRO A 199 13.28 8.49 -1.60
CA PRO A 199 12.77 7.91 -2.84
C PRO A 199 11.56 7.02 -2.56
N ASN A 200 10.50 7.16 -3.38
CA ASN A 200 9.31 6.34 -3.32
C ASN A 200 9.20 5.54 -4.62
N LEU A 201 9.46 4.24 -4.53
CA LEU A 201 9.49 3.36 -5.68
C LEU A 201 8.10 2.82 -6.00
N PHE A 202 7.56 3.23 -7.15
CA PHE A 202 6.43 2.55 -7.78
C PHE A 202 6.91 1.33 -8.55
N VAL A 203 6.18 0.22 -8.41
CA VAL A 203 6.39 -1.02 -9.16
C VAL A 203 5.04 -1.54 -9.62
N ALA A 204 4.92 -1.76 -10.93
CA ALA A 204 3.88 -2.60 -11.50
C ALA A 204 4.48 -3.96 -11.87
N ALA A 205 3.88 -5.04 -11.37
CA ALA A 205 4.37 -6.38 -11.59
C ALA A 205 3.22 -7.37 -11.87
N GLN A 206 3.48 -8.44 -12.59
CA GLN A 206 2.51 -9.46 -12.97
C GLN A 206 2.85 -10.81 -12.35
N LYS A 207 1.84 -11.50 -11.81
CA LYS A 207 1.95 -12.88 -11.34
C LYS A 207 2.34 -13.80 -12.50
N LYS A 208 3.47 -14.52 -12.35
CA LYS A 208 3.89 -15.58 -13.25
C LYS A 208 3.02 -16.82 -13.10
#